data_db38dbb0d022679deb7020651abb31ac
#
_entry.id   db38dbb0d022679deb7020651abb31ac
#
_cell.length_a   1.000
_cell.length_b   1.000
_cell.length_c   1.000
_cell.angle_alpha   90.00
_cell.angle_beta   90.00
_cell.angle_gamma   90.00
#
_symmetry.space_group_name_H-M   'P 1'
#
loop_
_entity.id
_entity.type
_entity.pdbx_description
1 polymer ?
#
loop_
_entity_poly.entity_id
_entity_poly.type
_entity_poly.pdbx_seq_one_letter_code
_entity_poly.pdbx_strand_id
1 'polypeptide(L)'
;LWYNPSESGWGLNLTQHASGQVFGVWYTYASSGRPLWLVMPGGAWSSNGTVFTGQLYKVAGPSYAGTFNPNLVSVRTVGSMQITFSGTSNATFLYTVDGVTGTKVIQRQPF
;
A
#
# COMPACT_ATOMS: atom_id res chain seq x y z
N LEU A 1 3.84 10.63 1.74
CA LEU A 1 2.94 10.17 0.70
C LEU A 1 3.66 10.05 -0.63
N TRP A 2 3.45 8.95 -1.31
CA TRP A 2 4.00 8.68 -2.63
C TRP A 2 2.86 8.65 -3.65
N TYR A 3 3.07 9.20 -4.83
CA TYR A 3 2.01 9.33 -5.81
C TYR A 3 2.58 9.40 -7.22
N ASN A 4 1.70 9.31 -8.22
CA ASN A 4 2.04 9.57 -9.62
C ASN A 4 1.33 10.85 -10.04
N PRO A 5 2.05 11.93 -10.39
CA PRO A 5 1.41 13.21 -10.73
C PRO A 5 0.55 13.16 -11.99
N SER A 6 0.72 12.13 -12.84
CA SER A 6 -0.12 11.94 -14.03
C SER A 6 -1.39 11.15 -13.74
N GLU A 7 -1.54 10.60 -12.54
CA GLU A 7 -2.67 9.74 -12.16
C GLU A 7 -3.23 10.19 -10.82
N SER A 8 -3.99 11.25 -10.82
CA SER A 8 -4.53 11.80 -9.58
C SER A 8 -5.55 10.86 -8.93
N GLY A 9 -5.65 10.95 -7.62
CA GLY A 9 -6.68 10.26 -6.85
C GLY A 9 -6.24 8.99 -6.17
N TRP A 10 -5.06 8.46 -6.47
CA TRP A 10 -4.50 7.34 -5.69
C TRP A 10 -3.16 7.73 -5.09
N GLY A 11 -2.77 7.01 -4.07
CA GLY A 11 -1.51 7.25 -3.39
C GLY A 11 -1.11 6.11 -2.50
N LEU A 12 0.14 6.15 -2.07
CA LEU A 12 0.74 5.16 -1.19
C LEU A 12 1.35 5.90 -0.01
N ASN A 13 0.88 5.59 1.18
CA ASN A 13 1.41 6.16 2.41
C ASN A 13 2.29 5.11 3.10
N LEU A 14 3.55 5.47 3.35
CA LEU A 14 4.51 4.60 4.03
C LEU A 14 4.96 5.27 5.31
N THR A 15 4.89 4.53 6.41
CA THR A 15 5.37 4.98 7.72
C THR A 15 6.38 3.97 8.23
N GLN A 16 7.58 4.45 8.56
CA GLN A 16 8.66 3.61 9.10
C GLN A 16 8.80 3.82 10.59
N HIS A 17 8.79 2.73 11.33
CA HIS A 17 9.08 2.73 12.76
C HIS A 17 10.59 2.73 13.01
N ALA A 18 11.00 3.16 14.20
CA ALA A 18 12.41 3.18 14.59
C ALA A 18 13.08 1.79 14.54
N SER A 19 12.29 0.72 14.65
CA SER A 19 12.78 -0.66 14.50
C SER A 19 13.13 -1.03 13.06
N GLY A 20 12.81 -0.16 12.09
CA GLY A 20 12.95 -0.45 10.67
C GLY A 20 11.69 -1.04 10.03
N GLN A 21 10.69 -1.37 10.82
CA GLN A 21 9.43 -1.91 10.32
C GLN A 21 8.63 -0.81 9.60
N VAL A 22 8.04 -1.16 8.46
CA VAL A 22 7.27 -0.23 7.64
C VAL A 22 5.82 -0.68 7.58
N PHE A 23 4.92 0.28 7.79
CA PHE A 23 3.48 0.12 7.58
C PHE A 23 3.09 0.92 6.34
N GLY A 24 2.33 0.31 5.45
CA GLY A 24 1.89 0.97 4.23
C GLY A 24 0.39 0.90 4.04
N VAL A 25 -0.16 1.94 3.43
CA VAL A 25 -1.56 1.97 2.98
C VAL A 25 -1.58 2.47 1.54
N TRP A 26 -2.21 1.70 0.68
CA TRP A 26 -2.40 2.04 -0.72
C TRP A 26 -3.86 2.41 -0.93
N TYR A 27 -4.08 3.68 -1.24
CA TYR A 27 -5.41 4.22 -1.57
C TYR A 27 -5.54 4.20 -3.08
N THR A 28 -6.48 3.43 -3.61
CA THR A 28 -6.67 3.32 -5.05
C THR A 28 -8.15 3.08 -5.37
N TYR A 29 -8.43 2.57 -6.56
CA TYR A 29 -9.79 2.27 -6.99
C TYR A 29 -9.87 0.84 -7.47
N ALA A 30 -10.95 0.17 -7.12
CA ALA A 30 -11.29 -1.15 -7.67
C ALA A 30 -11.68 -1.03 -9.14
N SER A 31 -11.76 -2.15 -9.84
CA SER A 31 -12.20 -2.18 -11.24
C SER A 31 -13.61 -1.62 -11.44
N SER A 32 -14.42 -1.62 -10.38
CA SER A 32 -15.75 -0.99 -10.38
C SER A 32 -15.71 0.53 -10.27
N GLY A 33 -14.55 1.13 -10.03
CA GLY A 33 -14.39 2.56 -9.77
C GLY A 33 -14.60 2.98 -8.32
N ARG A 34 -14.96 2.05 -7.44
CA ARG A 34 -15.13 2.33 -6.02
C ARG A 34 -13.79 2.47 -5.31
N PRO A 35 -13.70 3.28 -4.26
CA PRO A 35 -12.48 3.35 -3.46
C PRO A 35 -12.05 1.99 -2.94
N LEU A 36 -10.74 1.74 -2.98
CA LEU A 36 -10.17 0.50 -2.50
C LEU A 36 -8.93 0.84 -1.66
N TRP A 37 -8.93 0.36 -0.42
CA TRP A 37 -7.80 0.54 0.49
C TRP A 37 -7.16 -0.82 0.72
N LEU A 38 -5.87 -0.89 0.49
CA LEU A 38 -5.07 -2.08 0.77
C LEU A 38 -4.00 -1.71 1.80
N VAL A 39 -3.78 -2.60 2.75
CA VAL A 39 -2.81 -2.36 3.81
C VAL A 39 -1.66 -3.35 3.72
N MET A 40 -0.47 -2.86 4.06
CA MET A 40 0.73 -3.67 4.22
C MET A 40 1.23 -3.44 5.64
N PRO A 41 0.86 -4.32 6.60
CA PRO A 41 1.21 -4.11 8.00
C PRO A 41 2.68 -4.40 8.32
N GLY A 42 3.40 -5.02 7.40
CA GLY A 42 4.81 -5.27 7.57
C GLY A 42 5.41 -5.82 6.30
N GLY A 43 6.71 -5.71 6.19
CA GLY A 43 7.44 -6.21 5.04
C GLY A 43 8.92 -6.25 5.37
N ALA A 44 9.75 -6.44 4.35
CA ALA A 44 11.18 -6.59 4.55
C ALA A 44 11.98 -5.80 3.53
N TRP A 45 13.07 -5.22 3.99
CA TRP A 45 14.06 -4.58 3.12
C TRP A 45 14.99 -5.62 2.53
N SER A 46 15.44 -5.39 1.29
CA SER A 46 16.54 -6.15 0.72
C SER A 46 17.84 -5.87 1.47
N SER A 47 18.85 -6.72 1.24
CA SER A 47 20.13 -6.62 1.93
C SER A 47 20.85 -5.29 1.70
N ASN A 48 20.61 -4.63 0.55
CA ASN A 48 21.19 -3.32 0.24
C ASN A 48 20.30 -2.15 0.64
N GLY A 49 19.09 -2.41 1.19
CA GLY A 49 18.20 -1.37 1.69
C GLY A 49 17.49 -0.54 0.63
N THR A 50 17.49 -0.95 -0.64
CA THR A 50 16.86 -0.18 -1.72
C THR A 50 15.54 -0.76 -2.20
N VAL A 51 15.24 -2.01 -1.87
CA VAL A 51 13.99 -2.67 -2.27
C VAL A 51 13.23 -3.10 -1.03
N PHE A 52 11.97 -2.75 -0.98
CA PHE A 52 11.05 -3.12 0.09
C PHE A 52 9.94 -4.00 -0.47
N THR A 53 9.67 -5.15 0.15
CA THR A 53 8.61 -6.05 -0.26
C THR A 53 7.69 -6.36 0.91
N GLY A 54 6.40 -6.48 0.63
CA GLY A 54 5.43 -6.83 1.64
C GLY A 54 4.16 -7.39 1.02
N GLN A 55 3.37 -8.05 1.85
CA GLN A 55 2.07 -8.57 1.44
C GLN A 55 1.00 -7.52 1.61
N LEU A 56 0.04 -7.53 0.70
CA LEU A 56 -1.12 -6.63 0.71
C LEU A 56 -2.35 -7.36 1.19
N TYR A 57 -3.12 -6.67 2.03
CA TYR A 57 -4.35 -7.21 2.63
C TYR A 57 -5.50 -6.26 2.36
N LYS A 58 -6.67 -6.84 2.09
CA LYS A 58 -7.93 -6.12 2.07
C LYS A 58 -8.65 -6.36 3.39
N VAL A 59 -9.09 -5.28 4.02
CA VAL A 59 -9.72 -5.32 5.34
C VAL A 59 -11.16 -4.82 5.20
N ALA A 60 -12.08 -5.51 5.85
CA ALA A 60 -13.47 -5.10 5.96
C ALA A 60 -13.90 -5.18 7.42
N GLY A 61 -14.88 -4.39 7.80
CA GLY A 61 -15.35 -4.37 9.17
C GLY A 61 -16.72 -3.71 9.30
N PRO A 62 -17.22 -3.58 10.54
CA PRO A 62 -18.52 -2.96 10.78
C PRO A 62 -18.49 -1.46 10.50
N SER A 63 -19.67 -0.89 10.26
CA SER A 63 -19.83 0.54 10.09
C SER A 63 -19.40 1.29 11.36
N TYR A 64 -18.78 2.46 11.16
CA TYR A 64 -18.44 3.35 12.27
C TYR A 64 -19.67 3.87 13.01
N ALA A 65 -20.82 3.86 12.35
CA ALA A 65 -22.05 4.47 12.88
C ALA A 65 -22.79 3.56 13.85
N GLY A 66 -22.37 2.29 13.99
CA GLY A 66 -22.99 1.35 14.92
C GLY A 66 -22.07 0.93 16.04
N THR A 67 -22.54 -0.01 16.84
CA THR A 67 -21.68 -0.65 17.84
C THR A 67 -20.62 -1.50 17.14
N PHE A 68 -19.37 -1.31 17.52
CA PHE A 68 -18.27 -2.08 16.93
C PHE A 68 -18.38 -3.54 17.33
N ASN A 69 -18.36 -4.42 16.34
CA ASN A 69 -18.35 -5.87 16.55
C ASN A 69 -17.11 -6.45 15.91
N PRO A 70 -16.12 -6.89 16.70
CA PRO A 70 -14.87 -7.41 16.15
C PRO A 70 -15.05 -8.69 15.32
N ASN A 71 -16.15 -9.42 15.51
CA ASN A 71 -16.43 -10.60 14.70
C ASN A 71 -16.78 -10.27 13.25
N LEU A 72 -17.10 -9.00 12.96
CA LEU A 72 -17.37 -8.54 11.60
C LEU A 72 -16.12 -8.05 10.87
N VAL A 73 -14.98 -8.02 11.56
CA VAL A 73 -13.71 -7.65 10.93
C VAL A 73 -13.17 -8.86 10.17
N SER A 74 -12.82 -8.64 8.91
CA SER A 74 -12.20 -9.67 8.07
C SER A 74 -10.94 -9.12 7.42
N VAL A 75 -9.94 -9.99 7.26
CA VAL A 75 -8.66 -9.66 6.63
C VAL A 75 -8.38 -10.72 5.59
N ARG A 76 -8.15 -10.31 4.35
CA ARG A 76 -7.86 -11.22 3.25
C ARG A 76 -6.56 -10.81 2.57
N THR A 77 -5.65 -11.77 2.42
CA THR A 77 -4.44 -11.55 1.62
C THR A 77 -4.84 -11.45 0.15
N VAL A 78 -4.53 -10.33 -0.50
CA VAL A 78 -4.90 -10.10 -1.90
C VAL A 78 -3.70 -10.11 -2.84
N GLY A 79 -2.49 -10.04 -2.32
CA GLY A 79 -1.30 -10.03 -3.14
C GLY A 79 -0.09 -9.49 -2.42
N SER A 80 0.77 -8.82 -3.18
CA SER A 80 2.03 -8.30 -2.66
C SER A 80 2.41 -7.02 -3.38
N MET A 81 3.32 -6.28 -2.78
CA MET A 81 3.94 -5.13 -3.44
C MET A 81 5.45 -5.13 -3.24
N GLN A 82 6.13 -4.48 -4.17
CA GLN A 82 7.57 -4.27 -4.11
C GLN A 82 7.83 -2.82 -4.50
N ILE A 83 8.61 -2.12 -3.70
CA ILE A 83 9.00 -0.74 -3.98
C ILE A 83 10.52 -0.72 -4.11
N THR A 84 10.99 -0.26 -5.28
CA THR A 84 12.42 -0.05 -5.54
C THR A 84 12.69 1.44 -5.51
N PHE A 85 13.44 1.89 -4.52
CA PHE A 85 13.76 3.31 -4.36
C PHE A 85 14.97 3.66 -5.21
N SER A 86 14.85 4.75 -5.98
CA SER A 86 15.92 5.26 -6.84
C SER A 86 16.41 6.63 -6.36
N GLY A 87 16.45 6.80 -5.05
CA GLY A 87 16.83 8.05 -4.39
C GLY A 87 15.82 8.39 -3.31
N THR A 88 15.86 9.64 -2.83
CA THR A 88 14.97 10.07 -1.74
C THR A 88 13.60 10.51 -2.22
N SER A 89 13.42 10.71 -3.51
CA SER A 89 12.20 11.32 -4.07
C SER A 89 11.51 10.49 -5.14
N ASN A 90 12.13 9.43 -5.64
CA ASN A 90 11.59 8.62 -6.73
C ASN A 90 11.66 7.14 -6.40
N ALA A 91 10.68 6.40 -6.90
CA ALA A 91 10.63 4.95 -6.72
C ALA A 91 9.80 4.29 -7.82
N THR A 92 9.94 2.99 -7.95
CA THR A 92 9.11 2.16 -8.81
C THR A 92 8.30 1.23 -7.93
N PHE A 93 6.99 1.24 -8.15
CA PHE A 93 6.02 0.46 -7.38
C PHE A 93 5.49 -0.67 -8.25
N LEU A 94 5.85 -1.90 -7.87
CA LEU A 94 5.38 -3.12 -8.51
C LEU A 94 4.34 -3.76 -7.58
N TYR A 95 3.20 -4.15 -8.13
CA TYR A 95 2.15 -4.75 -7.35
C TYR A 95 1.54 -5.96 -8.06
N THR A 96 1.02 -6.88 -7.28
CA THR A 96 0.15 -7.96 -7.72
C THR A 96 -1.04 -8.00 -6.77
N VAL A 97 -2.23 -7.80 -7.30
CA VAL A 97 -3.48 -7.80 -6.52
C VAL A 97 -4.51 -8.65 -7.25
N ASP A 98 -4.98 -9.71 -6.59
CA ASP A 98 -5.97 -10.63 -7.14
C ASP A 98 -5.60 -11.09 -8.57
N GLY A 99 -4.33 -11.41 -8.79
CA GLY A 99 -3.82 -11.89 -10.07
C GLY A 99 -3.48 -10.81 -11.08
N VAL A 100 -3.72 -9.55 -10.78
CA VAL A 100 -3.37 -8.41 -11.65
C VAL A 100 -2.04 -7.84 -11.24
N THR A 101 -1.07 -7.87 -12.15
CA THR A 101 0.26 -7.34 -11.92
C THR A 101 0.46 -6.06 -12.70
N GLY A 102 1.05 -5.05 -12.08
CA GLY A 102 1.35 -3.80 -12.73
C GLY A 102 2.55 -3.10 -12.10
N THR A 103 3.05 -2.10 -12.80
CA THR A 103 4.18 -1.29 -12.35
C THR A 103 3.83 0.18 -12.54
N LYS A 104 4.12 0.99 -11.52
CA LYS A 104 3.90 2.42 -11.57
C LYS A 104 5.14 3.16 -11.09
N VAL A 105 5.46 4.25 -11.77
CA VAL A 105 6.49 5.18 -11.32
C VAL A 105 5.85 6.12 -10.31
N ILE A 106 6.47 6.24 -9.15
CA ILE A 106 5.96 7.10 -8.08
C ILE A 106 7.03 8.06 -7.64
N GLN A 107 6.59 9.17 -7.08
CA GLN A 107 7.48 10.15 -6.49
C GLN A 107 6.93 10.60 -5.14
N ARG A 108 7.82 11.05 -4.29
CA ARG A 108 7.45 11.57 -2.97
C ARG A 108 6.77 12.91 -3.14
N GLN A 109 5.60 13.06 -2.49
CA GLN A 109 4.91 14.34 -2.51
C GLN A 109 5.63 15.32 -1.59
N PRO A 110 6.05 16.48 -2.09
CA PRO A 110 6.66 17.50 -1.25
C PRO A 110 5.60 18.19 -0.38
N PHE A 111 6.04 18.65 0.76
CA PHE A 111 5.21 19.42 1.67
C PHE A 111 5.61 20.88 1.65
#